data_c2fd1422b7afdfd14cce27518cc3ab0a
#
_entry.id   c2fd1422b7afdfd14cce27518cc3ab0a
#
_cell.length_a   1.000
_cell.length_b   1.000
_cell.length_c   1.000
_cell.angle_alpha   90.00
_cell.angle_beta   90.00
_cell.angle_gamma   90.00
#
_symmetry.space_group_name_H-M   'P 1'
#
loop_
_entity.id
_entity.type
_entity.pdbx_description
1 polymer ?
#
loop_
_entity_poly.entity_id
_entity_poly.type
_entity_poly.pdbx_seq_one_letter_code
_entity_poly.pdbx_strand_id
1 'polypeptide(L)'
;LDEIFGRENFVSQIVVEINPKGRQLDRFFAACHDYLLVYAKDITKLTLEPGTTHSVDPTDFPLMDDKGRYRLLPLRNTNKKFNPATARTMSYPLYANPDTGTVRAEPFIGSCQVMPVFGDLQPAVWRWSAATVESRSDELFARYVHGRKGTRLDIFQIDRLHPGRRKKLKTIWNATEVGSSDSAKLS
;
A
#
# COMPACT_ATOMS: atom_id res chain seq x y z
N LEU A 1 10.34 30.32 -7.95
CA LEU A 1 9.74 29.96 -6.66
C LEU A 1 10.83 29.67 -5.63
N ASP A 2 11.92 29.00 -6.01
CA ASP A 2 13.06 28.73 -5.12
C ASP A 2 13.67 30.04 -4.54
N GLU A 3 13.72 31.12 -5.34
CA GLU A 3 14.19 32.44 -4.91
C GLU A 3 13.27 33.13 -3.88
N ILE A 4 11.97 32.78 -3.89
CA ILE A 4 10.95 33.38 -3.01
C ILE A 4 10.80 32.59 -1.73
N PHE A 5 10.75 31.26 -1.83
CA PHE A 5 10.41 30.37 -0.72
C PHE A 5 11.62 29.62 -0.15
N GLY A 6 12.76 29.64 -0.85
CA GLY A 6 13.90 28.78 -0.57
C GLY A 6 13.71 27.36 -1.13
N ARG A 7 14.76 26.81 -1.72
CA ARG A 7 14.74 25.45 -2.30
C ARG A 7 14.52 24.38 -1.23
N GLU A 8 14.98 24.60 -0.03
CA GLU A 8 14.81 23.73 1.14
C GLU A 8 13.35 23.60 1.58
N ASN A 9 12.51 24.56 1.20
CA ASN A 9 11.08 24.56 1.50
C ASN A 9 10.20 23.95 0.40
N PHE A 10 10.82 23.37 -0.63
CA PHE A 10 10.08 22.62 -1.66
C PHE A 10 9.48 21.35 -1.05
N VAL A 11 8.17 21.18 -1.19
CA VAL A 11 7.42 20.02 -0.65
C VAL A 11 7.19 18.98 -1.71
N SER A 12 6.61 19.38 -2.85
CA SER A 12 6.24 18.44 -3.91
C SER A 12 5.90 19.15 -5.22
N GLN A 13 6.06 18.42 -6.32
CA GLN A 13 5.46 18.73 -7.62
C GLN A 13 4.34 17.73 -7.88
N ILE A 14 3.15 18.25 -8.16
CA ILE A 14 1.97 17.45 -8.47
C ILE A 14 1.65 17.63 -9.95
N VAL A 15 1.47 16.51 -10.65
CA VAL A 15 1.01 16.49 -12.04
C VAL A 15 -0.51 16.44 -12.03
N VAL A 16 -1.15 17.42 -12.66
CA VAL A 16 -2.63 17.53 -12.71
C VAL A 16 -3.08 17.34 -14.14
N GLU A 17 -3.80 16.26 -14.42
CA GLU A 17 -4.39 15.99 -15.72
C GLU A 17 -5.60 16.93 -15.92
N ILE A 18 -5.47 17.90 -16.82
CA ILE A 18 -6.50 18.91 -17.11
C ILE A 18 -7.23 18.63 -18.42
N ASN A 19 -6.61 17.92 -19.35
CA ASN A 19 -7.21 17.60 -20.64
C ASN A 19 -6.79 16.20 -21.11
N PRO A 20 -7.56 15.15 -20.78
CA PRO A 20 -7.24 13.76 -21.16
C PRO A 20 -7.08 13.52 -22.66
N LYS A 21 -7.71 14.37 -23.49
CA LYS A 21 -7.59 14.28 -24.96
C LYS A 21 -6.33 14.94 -25.50
N GLY A 22 -5.62 15.73 -24.68
CA GLY A 22 -4.48 16.52 -25.06
C GLY A 22 -4.81 17.74 -25.93
N ARG A 23 -3.89 18.72 -25.95
CA ARG A 23 -3.98 19.88 -26.85
C ARG A 23 -3.29 19.51 -28.18
N GLN A 24 -4.07 19.32 -29.23
CA GLN A 24 -3.58 18.89 -30.55
C GLN A 24 -2.80 19.98 -31.31
N LEU A 25 -2.78 21.20 -30.79
CA LEU A 25 -2.08 22.33 -31.41
C LEU A 25 -0.59 22.39 -31.07
N ASP A 26 -0.12 21.59 -30.14
CA ASP A 26 1.29 21.54 -29.75
C ASP A 26 2.14 20.87 -30.84
N ARG A 27 3.34 21.40 -31.08
CA ARG A 27 4.17 21.01 -32.22
C ARG A 27 4.62 19.54 -32.19
N PHE A 28 4.87 18.97 -31.00
CA PHE A 28 5.46 17.64 -30.83
C PHE A 28 4.60 16.68 -30.04
N PHE A 29 4.13 17.11 -28.88
CA PHE A 29 3.35 16.29 -27.98
C PHE A 29 2.10 17.03 -27.52
N ALA A 30 0.96 16.35 -27.53
CA ALA A 30 -0.28 16.94 -27.04
C ALA A 30 -0.22 17.10 -25.51
N ALA A 31 -0.17 18.32 -25.01
CA ALA A 31 -0.17 18.60 -23.60
C ALA A 31 -1.53 18.23 -22.96
N CYS A 32 -1.49 17.39 -21.92
CA CYS A 32 -2.69 16.92 -21.23
C CYS A 32 -2.67 17.23 -19.73
N HIS A 33 -1.62 17.88 -19.23
CA HIS A 33 -1.45 18.14 -17.80
C HIS A 33 -0.81 19.51 -17.54
N ASP A 34 -0.99 19.97 -16.31
CA ASP A 34 -0.26 21.08 -15.70
C ASP A 34 0.50 20.61 -14.45
N TYR A 35 1.36 21.46 -13.91
CA TYR A 35 2.10 21.22 -12.69
C TYR A 35 1.63 22.16 -11.58
N LEU A 36 1.34 21.55 -10.42
CA LEU A 36 1.15 22.28 -9.17
C LEU A 36 2.43 22.14 -8.33
N LEU A 37 3.11 23.25 -8.06
CA LEU A 37 4.30 23.29 -7.22
C LEU A 37 3.88 23.68 -5.80
N VAL A 38 4.25 22.85 -4.83
CA VAL A 38 3.90 23.05 -3.43
C VAL A 38 5.17 23.42 -2.66
N TYR A 39 5.14 24.59 -1.99
CA TYR A 39 6.18 25.04 -1.08
C TYR A 39 5.59 25.29 0.29
N ALA A 40 6.36 25.02 1.33
CA ALA A 40 6.05 25.44 2.68
C ALA A 40 6.68 26.83 2.96
N LYS A 41 6.13 27.56 3.91
CA LYS A 41 6.83 28.72 4.48
C LYS A 41 8.03 28.30 5.32
N ASP A 42 7.90 27.16 6.00
CA ASP A 42 8.92 26.50 6.81
C ASP A 42 8.60 25.01 6.82
N ILE A 43 9.39 24.22 6.10
CA ILE A 43 9.14 22.78 5.95
C ILE A 43 9.26 22.02 7.27
N THR A 44 10.04 22.54 8.22
CA THR A 44 10.22 21.89 9.54
C THR A 44 8.95 21.97 10.40
N LYS A 45 8.07 22.94 10.11
CA LYS A 45 6.79 23.15 10.79
C LYS A 45 5.59 22.68 9.97
N LEU A 46 5.84 22.18 8.75
CA LEU A 46 4.75 21.75 7.88
C LEU A 46 4.04 20.54 8.45
N THR A 47 2.75 20.69 8.69
CA THR A 47 1.84 19.57 8.93
C THR A 47 0.82 19.53 7.83
N LEU A 48 0.83 18.46 7.04
CA LEU A 48 -0.21 18.22 6.04
C LEU A 48 -1.29 17.35 6.66
N GLU A 49 -2.43 17.93 6.90
CA GLU A 49 -3.62 17.15 7.22
C GLU A 49 -4.08 16.44 5.95
N PRO A 50 -4.23 15.10 5.96
CA PRO A 50 -4.80 14.39 4.84
C PRO A 50 -6.19 14.96 4.56
N GLY A 51 -6.41 15.49 3.36
CA GLY A 51 -7.69 16.07 2.96
C GLY A 51 -8.85 15.08 3.13
N THR A 52 -10.05 15.61 3.34
CA THR A 52 -11.29 14.84 3.50
C THR A 52 -11.66 14.02 2.28
N THR A 53 -11.13 14.38 1.10
CA THR A 53 -11.38 13.72 -0.19
C THR A 53 -10.71 12.34 -0.34
N HIS A 54 -9.77 12.00 0.53
CA HIS A 54 -9.07 10.71 0.49
C HIS A 54 -9.28 9.90 1.78
N SER A 55 -10.49 9.92 2.31
CA SER A 55 -10.90 8.93 3.31
C SER A 55 -10.69 7.53 2.74
N VAL A 56 -10.26 6.63 3.59
CA VAL A 56 -10.15 5.22 3.21
C VAL A 56 -11.57 4.70 3.03
N ASP A 57 -11.88 4.14 1.86
CA ASP A 57 -13.17 3.53 1.61
C ASP A 57 -13.33 2.30 2.52
N PRO A 58 -14.36 2.22 3.35
CA PRO A 58 -14.64 1.02 4.15
C PRO A 58 -14.79 -0.25 3.32
N THR A 59 -15.16 -0.15 2.05
CA THR A 59 -15.28 -1.30 1.13
C THR A 59 -13.91 -1.91 0.79
N ASP A 60 -12.80 -1.17 0.93
CA ASP A 60 -11.43 -1.69 0.85
C ASP A 60 -11.12 -2.71 1.97
N PHE A 61 -11.99 -2.80 3.01
CA PHE A 61 -11.86 -3.67 4.18
C PHE A 61 -13.09 -4.60 4.29
N PRO A 62 -13.16 -5.64 3.44
CA PRO A 62 -14.36 -6.45 3.28
C PRO A 62 -14.64 -7.41 4.44
N LEU A 63 -13.65 -7.66 5.30
CA LEU A 63 -13.76 -8.57 6.43
C LEU A 63 -14.09 -7.80 7.71
N MET A 64 -14.76 -8.48 8.67
CA MET A 64 -15.18 -7.90 9.92
C MET A 64 -15.09 -8.92 11.05
N ASP A 65 -14.61 -8.50 12.21
CA ASP A 65 -14.63 -9.25 13.46
C ASP A 65 -15.04 -8.32 14.62
N ASP A 66 -14.90 -8.78 15.85
CA ASP A 66 -15.19 -8.02 17.09
C ASP A 66 -14.34 -6.74 17.23
N LYS A 67 -13.17 -6.69 16.61
CA LYS A 67 -12.25 -5.53 16.57
C LYS A 67 -12.50 -4.58 15.40
N GLY A 68 -13.50 -4.85 14.56
CA GLY A 68 -13.90 -4.00 13.45
C GLY A 68 -13.47 -4.51 12.06
N ARG A 69 -13.58 -3.62 11.06
CA ARG A 69 -13.28 -3.99 9.67
C ARG A 69 -11.78 -4.16 9.43
N TYR A 70 -11.44 -5.16 8.60
CA TYR A 70 -10.08 -5.43 8.21
C TYR A 70 -9.98 -6.05 6.81
N ARG A 71 -8.77 -6.14 6.31
CA ARG A 71 -8.41 -6.89 5.10
C ARG A 71 -7.15 -7.71 5.35
N LEU A 72 -6.95 -8.73 4.54
CA LEU A 72 -5.77 -9.58 4.59
C LEU A 72 -4.78 -9.16 3.51
N LEU A 73 -3.60 -8.74 3.92
CA LEU A 73 -2.48 -8.41 3.03
C LEU A 73 -1.47 -9.55 3.06
N PRO A 74 -1.00 -10.09 1.92
CA PRO A 74 0.02 -11.12 1.93
C PRO A 74 1.23 -10.69 2.76
N LEU A 75 1.67 -11.53 3.71
CA LEU A 75 2.87 -11.25 4.49
C LEU A 75 4.13 -11.38 3.63
N ARG A 76 4.12 -12.25 2.62
CA ARG A 76 5.18 -12.30 1.63
C ARG A 76 5.30 -10.99 0.86
N ASN A 77 6.51 -10.61 0.49
CA ASN A 77 6.73 -9.50 -0.41
C ASN A 77 6.17 -9.86 -1.80
N THR A 78 5.37 -8.97 -2.39
CA THR A 78 4.76 -9.18 -3.71
C THR A 78 5.66 -8.72 -4.86
N ASN A 79 6.69 -7.94 -4.58
CA ASN A 79 7.66 -7.49 -5.57
C ASN A 79 8.76 -8.57 -5.77
N LYS A 80 8.81 -9.16 -6.95
CA LYS A 80 9.77 -10.22 -7.30
C LYS A 80 11.25 -9.80 -7.30
N LYS A 81 11.54 -8.49 -7.26
CA LYS A 81 12.91 -8.00 -7.04
C LYS A 81 13.46 -8.41 -5.66
N PHE A 82 12.56 -8.60 -4.67
CA PHE A 82 12.91 -9.10 -3.35
C PHE A 82 12.70 -10.61 -3.31
N ASN A 83 13.78 -11.34 -3.32
CA ASN A 83 13.84 -12.80 -3.32
C ASN A 83 15.01 -13.27 -2.42
N PRO A 84 15.18 -14.59 -2.18
CA PRO A 84 16.25 -15.08 -1.29
C PRO A 84 17.66 -14.64 -1.67
N ALA A 85 17.92 -14.31 -2.95
CA ALA A 85 19.24 -13.83 -3.36
C ALA A 85 19.46 -12.35 -2.98
N THR A 86 18.41 -11.52 -3.03
CA THR A 86 18.50 -10.07 -2.76
C THR A 86 18.15 -9.68 -1.32
N ALA A 87 17.42 -10.54 -0.59
CA ALA A 87 16.99 -10.30 0.78
C ALA A 87 17.04 -11.60 1.62
N ARG A 88 18.25 -12.18 1.72
CA ARG A 88 18.49 -13.50 2.29
C ARG A 88 17.92 -13.68 3.71
N THR A 89 18.07 -12.69 4.57
CA THR A 89 17.61 -12.74 5.96
C THR A 89 16.08 -12.73 6.10
N MET A 90 15.37 -12.39 5.03
CA MET A 90 13.90 -12.36 5.00
C MET A 90 13.29 -13.64 4.40
N SER A 91 14.12 -14.62 4.05
CA SER A 91 13.72 -15.96 3.59
C SER A 91 13.95 -16.96 4.70
N TYR A 92 12.96 -17.13 5.56
CA TYR A 92 13.04 -18.02 6.73
C TYR A 92 11.67 -18.73 6.93
N PRO A 93 11.63 -19.87 7.60
CA PRO A 93 10.38 -20.56 7.88
C PRO A 93 9.54 -19.79 8.92
N LEU A 94 8.23 -19.79 8.71
CA LEU A 94 7.23 -19.48 9.73
C LEU A 94 6.43 -20.75 10.00
N TYR A 95 5.79 -20.79 11.16
CA TYR A 95 4.97 -21.91 11.58
C TYR A 95 3.54 -21.47 11.75
N ALA A 96 2.61 -22.20 11.14
CA ALA A 96 1.22 -21.84 11.13
C ALA A 96 0.32 -23.05 11.36
N ASN A 97 -0.71 -22.87 12.16
CA ASN A 97 -1.77 -23.85 12.31
C ASN A 97 -2.91 -23.50 11.33
N PRO A 98 -3.23 -24.34 10.34
CA PRO A 98 -4.23 -24.02 9.33
C PRO A 98 -5.67 -23.99 9.88
N ASP A 99 -5.95 -24.68 10.98
CA ASP A 99 -7.29 -24.77 11.57
C ASP A 99 -7.62 -23.53 12.40
N THR A 100 -6.64 -23.00 13.13
CA THR A 100 -6.81 -21.81 13.97
C THR A 100 -6.39 -20.51 13.29
N GLY A 101 -5.60 -20.60 12.20
CA GLY A 101 -4.97 -19.46 11.55
C GLY A 101 -3.79 -18.86 12.32
N THR A 102 -3.39 -19.44 13.46
CA THR A 102 -2.30 -18.93 14.30
C THR A 102 -0.96 -19.03 13.59
N VAL A 103 -0.12 -17.99 13.73
CA VAL A 103 1.22 -17.90 13.12
C VAL A 103 2.25 -17.52 14.17
N ARG A 104 3.43 -18.18 14.14
CA ARG A 104 4.58 -17.86 15.00
C ARG A 104 5.89 -18.01 14.22
N ALA A 105 6.96 -17.43 14.76
CA ALA A 105 8.31 -17.63 14.23
C ALA A 105 8.89 -18.99 14.62
N GLU A 106 8.44 -19.59 15.73
CA GLU A 106 8.89 -20.86 16.26
C GLU A 106 7.81 -21.95 16.13
N PRO A 107 8.20 -23.24 16.03
CA PRO A 107 7.27 -24.36 16.00
C PRO A 107 6.37 -24.42 17.24
N PHE A 108 5.12 -24.81 17.06
CA PHE A 108 4.18 -25.08 18.15
C PHE A 108 3.24 -26.24 17.80
N ILE A 109 2.51 -26.75 18.79
CA ILE A 109 1.64 -27.91 18.62
C ILE A 109 0.57 -27.63 17.54
N GLY A 110 0.46 -28.53 16.57
CA GLY A 110 -0.50 -28.41 15.45
C GLY A 110 -0.04 -27.45 14.35
N SER A 111 1.17 -26.89 14.43
CA SER A 111 1.70 -26.05 13.37
C SER A 111 2.41 -26.85 12.27
N CYS A 112 2.39 -26.34 11.06
CA CYS A 112 3.21 -26.77 9.95
C CYS A 112 4.12 -25.63 9.47
N GLN A 113 5.26 -25.99 8.90
CA GLN A 113 6.22 -25.04 8.36
C GLN A 113 5.70 -24.41 7.06
N VAL A 114 5.83 -23.11 6.94
CA VAL A 114 5.44 -22.32 5.75
C VAL A 114 6.62 -21.47 5.30
N MET A 115 7.04 -21.65 4.05
CA MET A 115 8.03 -20.78 3.40
C MET A 115 7.33 -19.76 2.49
N PRO A 116 7.89 -18.54 2.35
CA PRO A 116 7.31 -17.56 1.45
C PRO A 116 7.51 -18.01 -0.01
N VAL A 117 6.41 -18.07 -0.76
CA VAL A 117 6.44 -18.39 -2.19
C VAL A 117 5.49 -17.47 -2.96
N PHE A 118 5.87 -17.12 -4.18
CA PHE A 118 4.97 -16.43 -5.11
C PHE A 118 3.84 -17.34 -5.61
N GLY A 119 2.88 -16.78 -6.34
CA GLY A 119 1.77 -17.56 -6.90
C GLY A 119 2.18 -18.62 -7.92
N ASP A 120 3.37 -18.48 -8.51
CA ASP A 120 4.00 -19.45 -9.42
C ASP A 120 4.94 -20.43 -8.69
N LEU A 121 4.91 -20.45 -7.35
CA LEU A 121 5.73 -21.25 -6.44
C LEU A 121 7.23 -20.91 -6.44
N GLN A 122 7.63 -19.84 -7.11
CA GLN A 122 9.01 -19.35 -6.98
C GLN A 122 9.28 -18.85 -5.55
N PRO A 123 10.50 -19.04 -5.02
CA PRO A 123 10.87 -18.54 -3.70
C PRO A 123 10.67 -17.04 -3.57
N ALA A 124 10.04 -16.62 -2.48
CA ALA A 124 9.82 -15.23 -2.11
C ALA A 124 10.51 -14.93 -0.77
N VAL A 125 10.23 -13.75 -0.22
CA VAL A 125 10.70 -13.34 1.11
C VAL A 125 9.54 -12.75 1.89
N TRP A 126 9.63 -12.77 3.22
CA TRP A 126 8.66 -12.08 4.07
C TRP A 126 8.89 -10.57 4.07
N ARG A 127 7.86 -9.80 4.40
CA ARG A 127 7.97 -8.35 4.64
C ARG A 127 8.41 -8.02 6.05
N TRP A 128 8.21 -8.93 7.00
CA TRP A 128 8.57 -8.79 8.40
C TRP A 128 9.75 -9.68 8.76
N SER A 129 10.56 -9.23 9.69
CA SER A 129 11.59 -10.07 10.32
C SER A 129 10.97 -11.05 11.32
N ALA A 130 11.67 -12.11 11.68
CA ALA A 130 11.22 -13.09 12.68
C ALA A 130 10.88 -12.42 14.01
N ALA A 131 11.69 -11.47 14.46
CA ALA A 131 11.43 -10.69 15.68
C ALA A 131 10.14 -9.87 15.58
N THR A 132 9.85 -9.29 14.40
CA THR A 132 8.59 -8.57 14.16
C THR A 132 7.40 -9.52 14.17
N VAL A 133 7.54 -10.71 13.57
CA VAL A 133 6.50 -11.74 13.60
C VAL A 133 6.17 -12.13 15.03
N GLU A 134 7.19 -12.36 15.86
CA GLU A 134 6.98 -12.78 17.25
C GLU A 134 6.31 -11.70 18.09
N SER A 135 6.73 -10.44 17.93
CA SER A 135 6.14 -9.31 18.67
C SER A 135 4.73 -8.90 18.21
N ARG A 136 4.31 -9.31 17.00
CA ARG A 136 3.03 -8.93 16.38
C ARG A 136 2.29 -10.14 15.80
N SER A 137 2.42 -11.28 16.42
CA SER A 137 1.81 -12.53 15.94
C SER A 137 0.27 -12.47 15.90
N ASP A 138 -0.35 -11.65 16.77
CA ASP A 138 -1.79 -11.39 16.81
C ASP A 138 -2.31 -10.59 15.61
N GLU A 139 -1.42 -9.96 14.84
CA GLU A 139 -1.75 -9.30 13.58
C GLU A 139 -1.59 -10.21 12.37
N LEU A 140 -1.30 -11.49 12.58
CA LEU A 140 -1.10 -12.46 11.50
C LEU A 140 -2.22 -13.49 11.46
N PHE A 141 -2.49 -13.98 10.26
CA PHE A 141 -3.47 -15.02 10.01
C PHE A 141 -3.01 -15.92 8.88
N ALA A 142 -3.07 -17.23 9.10
CA ALA A 142 -2.78 -18.22 8.08
C ALA A 142 -4.07 -18.84 7.54
N ARG A 143 -4.12 -19.03 6.22
CA ARG A 143 -5.22 -19.76 5.57
C ARG A 143 -4.77 -20.42 4.27
N TYR A 144 -5.49 -21.43 3.86
CA TYR A 144 -5.32 -21.99 2.53
C TYR A 144 -5.77 -21.01 1.45
N VAL A 145 -4.97 -20.93 0.39
CA VAL A 145 -5.28 -20.19 -0.84
C VAL A 145 -5.24 -21.12 -2.04
N HIS A 146 -6.19 -20.94 -2.93
CA HIS A 146 -6.29 -21.70 -4.17
C HIS A 146 -5.68 -20.85 -5.29
N GLY A 147 -4.66 -21.38 -5.93
CA GLY A 147 -3.98 -20.72 -7.05
C GLY A 147 -3.91 -21.63 -8.27
N ARG A 148 -3.42 -21.14 -9.39
CA ARG A 148 -3.24 -21.92 -10.63
C ARG A 148 -2.33 -23.15 -10.47
N LYS A 149 -1.44 -23.14 -9.49
CA LYS A 149 -0.47 -24.20 -9.17
C LYS A 149 -0.92 -25.11 -8.02
N GLY A 150 -2.19 -25.03 -7.61
CA GLY A 150 -2.76 -25.81 -6.51
C GLY A 150 -3.06 -25.00 -5.26
N THR A 151 -3.40 -25.73 -4.20
CA THR A 151 -3.71 -25.17 -2.88
C THR A 151 -2.44 -25.13 -2.03
N ARG A 152 -2.22 -24.02 -1.33
CA ARG A 152 -1.13 -23.86 -0.36
C ARG A 152 -1.60 -23.09 0.86
N LEU A 153 -0.94 -23.30 1.97
CA LEU A 153 -1.06 -22.46 3.15
C LEU A 153 -0.26 -21.16 2.90
N ASP A 154 -0.90 -20.02 3.09
CA ASP A 154 -0.26 -18.70 2.93
C ASP A 154 -0.52 -17.85 4.18
N ILE A 155 0.38 -16.93 4.49
CA ILE A 155 0.33 -16.10 5.69
C ILE A 155 0.01 -14.66 5.29
N PHE A 156 -0.90 -14.06 6.06
CA PHE A 156 -1.42 -12.71 5.83
C PHE A 156 -1.23 -11.84 7.06
N GLN A 157 -0.98 -10.57 6.82
CA GLN A 157 -1.14 -9.53 7.82
C GLN A 157 -2.61 -9.09 7.86
N ILE A 158 -3.15 -8.99 9.06
CA ILE A 158 -4.46 -8.38 9.33
C ILE A 158 -4.27 -6.87 9.30
N ASP A 159 -4.74 -6.22 8.25
CA ASP A 159 -4.69 -4.77 8.09
C ASP A 159 -6.04 -4.16 8.45
N ARG A 160 -6.13 -3.51 9.63
CA ARG A 160 -7.38 -3.00 10.18
C ARG A 160 -7.69 -1.58 9.73
N LEU A 161 -8.98 -1.32 9.54
CA LEU A 161 -9.50 0.04 9.38
C LEU A 161 -9.60 0.72 10.74
N HIS A 162 -8.64 1.58 11.02
CA HIS A 162 -8.68 2.40 12.25
C HIS A 162 -9.45 3.70 12.02
N PRO A 163 -10.15 4.22 13.03
CA PRO A 163 -10.74 5.56 12.98
C PRO A 163 -9.67 6.60 12.60
N GLY A 164 -10.01 7.51 11.69
CA GLY A 164 -9.07 8.54 11.23
C GLY A 164 -7.99 8.06 10.25
N ARG A 165 -7.99 6.78 9.84
CA ARG A 165 -7.09 6.30 8.79
C ARG A 165 -7.35 7.07 7.50
N ARG A 166 -6.30 7.65 6.94
CA ARG A 166 -6.37 8.46 5.71
C ARG A 166 -5.29 8.04 4.73
N LYS A 167 -5.58 8.17 3.44
CA LYS A 167 -4.58 7.98 2.38
C LYS A 167 -3.76 9.27 2.24
N LYS A 168 -2.46 9.14 2.04
CA LYS A 168 -1.63 10.30 1.66
C LYS A 168 -2.09 10.84 0.31
N LEU A 169 -1.98 12.16 0.15
CA LEU A 169 -2.20 12.79 -1.14
C LEU A 169 -1.22 12.22 -2.17
N LYS A 170 -1.73 11.95 -3.36
CA LYS A 170 -0.90 11.52 -4.49
C LYS A 170 -0.23 12.73 -5.15
N THR A 171 0.85 12.49 -5.87
CA THR A 171 1.53 13.49 -6.70
C THR A 171 1.09 13.46 -8.16
N ILE A 172 0.16 12.59 -8.52
CA ILE A 172 -0.51 12.53 -9.82
C ILE A 172 -2.00 12.57 -9.57
N TRP A 173 -2.67 13.59 -10.08
CA TRP A 173 -4.11 13.75 -10.02
C TRP A 173 -4.68 13.63 -11.43
N ASN A 174 -5.54 12.64 -11.63
CA ASN A 174 -6.22 12.46 -12.91
C ASN A 174 -7.50 13.31 -12.99
N ALA A 175 -8.05 13.47 -14.18
CA ALA A 175 -9.21 14.31 -14.43
C ALA A 175 -10.44 13.94 -13.57
N THR A 176 -10.59 12.67 -13.18
CA THR A 176 -11.68 12.22 -12.31
C THR A 176 -11.45 12.58 -10.84
N GLU A 177 -10.18 12.68 -10.40
CA GLU A 177 -9.82 13.08 -9.02
C GLU A 177 -9.90 14.61 -8.83
N VAL A 178 -9.72 15.39 -9.91
CA VAL A 178 -9.74 16.88 -9.87
C VAL A 178 -11.12 17.46 -10.13
N GLY A 179 -12.10 16.63 -10.51
CA GLY A 179 -13.49 17.05 -10.67
C GLY A 179 -13.71 18.05 -11.79
N SER A 180 -13.19 17.78 -13.00
CA SER A 180 -13.44 18.63 -14.18
C SER A 180 -14.93 18.75 -14.56
N SER A 181 -15.81 17.97 -13.91
CA SER A 181 -17.27 18.03 -14.09
C SER A 181 -18.00 18.85 -13.03
N ASP A 182 -17.38 19.20 -11.90
CA ASP A 182 -18.08 19.90 -10.81
C ASP A 182 -18.09 21.42 -10.96
N SER A 183 -17.17 22.00 -11.73
CA SER A 183 -17.21 23.42 -12.07
C SER A 183 -18.42 23.78 -12.94
N ALA A 184 -19.02 22.83 -13.65
CA ALA A 184 -20.24 23.03 -14.45
C ALA A 184 -21.51 22.92 -13.62
N LYS A 185 -21.48 22.55 -12.35
CA LYS A 185 -22.64 22.45 -11.46
C LYS A 185 -22.81 23.65 -10.52
N LEU A 186 -21.87 24.60 -10.57
CA LEU A 186 -21.88 25.83 -9.76
C LEU A 186 -22.19 27.09 -10.57
N SER A 187 -22.65 26.95 -11.82
CA SER A 187 -23.14 28.03 -12.64
C SER A 187 -24.67 28.00 -12.82
#